data_0c364609d89c59fc769cd5332dde7e9d
#
_entry.id   0c364609d89c59fc769cd5332dde7e9d
#
_cell.length_a   1.000
_cell.length_b   1.000
_cell.length_c   1.000
_cell.angle_alpha   90.00
_cell.angle_beta   90.00
_cell.angle_gamma   90.00
#
_symmetry.space_group_name_H-M   'P 1'
#
loop_
_entity.id
_entity.type
_entity.pdbx_description
1 polymer ?
#
loop_
_entity_poly.entity_id
_entity_poly.type
_entity_poly.pdbx_seq_one_letter_code
_entity_poly.pdbx_strand_id
1 'polypeptide(L)'
;TNCSHYFKVENLFKFLLAEKNSFIFESVEKGTVKGRYTIIGLNPDKIWDINKNIITLTEFGKETKVKADPLKFINKLINDFKIKIPKQLPSMASMLVGYFSYDVIRYIEKIPNSCKDDLNIPDVRLSRPKNLVIYDNLKKKIYYIENVYADTKIKNYEEHYESINKKFNLYKDFENIKLPDQFTFKPNKNLIKSNTTKDKFKSLIKKAKTYIEKGDVFQVVLSQRFERKINKKPIEIYNYLRKSNPSPFMFYFNYHDFNILGSSPEILVRLRKG
;
A
#
# COMPACT_ATOMS: atom_id res chain seq x y z
N THR A 1 9.52 8.75 -20.55
CA THR A 1 10.69 9.66 -20.54
C THR A 1 11.87 8.92 -19.95
N ASN A 2 13.07 9.07 -20.54
CA ASN A 2 14.31 8.59 -19.96
C ASN A 2 14.73 9.52 -18.83
N CYS A 3 15.27 8.95 -17.76
CA CYS A 3 15.79 9.72 -16.62
C CYS A 3 17.28 9.92 -16.73
N SER A 4 17.78 11.03 -16.15
CA SER A 4 19.22 11.24 -15.99
C SER A 4 19.83 10.18 -15.06
N HIS A 5 21.15 10.01 -15.13
CA HIS A 5 21.90 9.10 -14.25
C HIS A 5 21.82 9.51 -12.76
N TYR A 6 21.42 10.76 -12.48
CA TYR A 6 21.28 11.32 -11.12
C TYR A 6 19.89 11.22 -10.54
N PHE A 7 18.91 10.61 -11.24
CA PHE A 7 17.55 10.48 -10.75
C PHE A 7 17.49 9.64 -9.46
N LYS A 8 16.95 10.23 -8.40
CA LYS A 8 16.69 9.56 -7.13
C LYS A 8 15.22 9.21 -7.01
N VAL A 9 14.90 7.97 -6.65
CA VAL A 9 13.51 7.50 -6.47
C VAL A 9 12.75 8.34 -5.44
N GLU A 10 13.47 8.87 -4.44
CA GLU A 10 12.90 9.76 -3.42
C GLU A 10 12.25 11.01 -4.02
N ASN A 11 12.68 11.46 -5.19
CA ASN A 11 12.05 12.60 -5.86
C ASN A 11 10.59 12.33 -6.23
N LEU A 12 10.20 11.06 -6.35
CA LEU A 12 8.81 10.66 -6.57
C LEU A 12 7.93 10.83 -5.33
N PHE A 13 8.52 10.93 -4.13
CA PHE A 13 7.74 11.05 -2.89
C PHE A 13 6.91 12.33 -2.81
N LYS A 14 7.24 13.34 -3.60
CA LYS A 14 6.43 14.55 -3.73
C LYS A 14 4.99 14.27 -4.13
N PHE A 15 4.78 13.26 -4.98
CA PHE A 15 3.43 12.86 -5.39
C PHE A 15 2.61 12.32 -4.22
N LEU A 16 3.27 11.64 -3.28
CA LEU A 16 2.62 11.10 -2.09
C LEU A 16 2.27 12.19 -1.07
N LEU A 17 3.00 13.31 -1.09
CA LEU A 17 2.75 14.43 -0.18
C LEU A 17 1.58 15.30 -0.63
N ALA A 18 1.37 15.40 -1.95
CA ALA A 18 0.35 16.26 -2.54
C ALA A 18 -1.04 15.61 -2.57
N GLU A 19 -1.10 14.26 -2.60
CA GLU A 19 -2.33 13.54 -2.94
C GLU A 19 -2.74 12.58 -1.83
N LYS A 20 -3.96 12.75 -1.31
CA LYS A 20 -4.61 11.76 -0.45
C LYS A 20 -5.01 10.53 -1.27
N ASN A 21 -5.18 9.38 -0.60
CA ASN A 21 -5.46 8.10 -1.23
C ASN A 21 -4.41 7.70 -2.28
N SER A 22 -3.16 7.97 -1.95
CA SER A 22 -1.98 7.59 -2.75
C SER A 22 -1.22 6.44 -2.10
N PHE A 23 -0.39 5.76 -2.89
CA PHE A 23 0.48 4.72 -2.36
C PHE A 23 1.82 4.65 -3.11
N ILE A 24 2.80 4.01 -2.47
CA ILE A 24 4.03 3.57 -3.11
C ILE A 24 4.33 2.12 -2.78
N PHE A 25 4.80 1.39 -3.80
CA PHE A 25 5.42 0.07 -3.66
C PHE A 25 6.83 0.11 -4.23
N GLU A 26 7.78 -0.40 -3.46
CA GLU A 26 9.16 -0.54 -3.92
C GLU A 26 9.84 -1.76 -3.29
N SER A 27 10.91 -2.21 -3.92
CA SER A 27 11.79 -3.25 -3.36
C SER A 27 13.14 -2.62 -3.06
N VAL A 28 13.54 -2.66 -1.79
CA VAL A 28 14.75 -2.01 -1.30
C VAL A 28 15.60 -3.04 -0.56
N GLU A 29 16.87 -3.17 -0.94
CA GLU A 29 17.84 -3.98 -0.22
C GLU A 29 19.13 -3.18 0.01
N LYS A 30 19.68 -3.25 1.23
CA LYS A 30 20.91 -2.54 1.62
C LYS A 30 20.88 -1.05 1.29
N GLY A 31 19.71 -0.40 1.45
CA GLY A 31 19.51 1.02 1.17
C GLY A 31 19.42 1.40 -0.31
N THR A 32 19.53 0.44 -1.23
CA THR A 32 19.38 0.64 -2.68
C THR A 32 18.13 -0.05 -3.21
N VAL A 33 17.46 0.58 -4.18
CA VAL A 33 16.31 -0.04 -4.85
C VAL A 33 16.83 -1.15 -5.76
N LYS A 34 16.56 -2.42 -5.42
CA LYS A 34 16.94 -3.58 -6.24
C LYS A 34 15.80 -4.15 -7.07
N GLY A 35 14.56 -3.89 -6.66
CA GLY A 35 13.41 -4.26 -7.47
C GLY A 35 13.36 -3.50 -8.77
N ARG A 36 12.87 -4.16 -9.83
CA ARG A 36 12.78 -3.53 -11.14
C ARG A 36 11.89 -2.28 -11.13
N TYR A 37 10.79 -2.30 -10.39
CA TYR A 37 9.82 -1.22 -10.43
C TYR A 37 9.62 -0.57 -9.08
N THR A 38 9.53 0.76 -9.11
CA THR A 38 8.89 1.56 -8.07
C THR A 38 7.57 2.06 -8.63
N ILE A 39 6.48 1.84 -7.90
CA ILE A 39 5.12 2.11 -8.37
C ILE A 39 4.46 3.08 -7.41
N ILE A 40 3.96 4.19 -7.93
CA ILE A 40 3.14 5.15 -7.19
C ILE A 40 1.77 5.20 -7.85
N GLY A 41 0.72 5.08 -7.04
CA GLY A 41 -0.65 5.27 -7.49
C GLY A 41 -1.27 6.48 -6.85
N LEU A 42 -2.08 7.20 -7.64
CA LEU A 42 -2.67 8.48 -7.29
C LEU A 42 -4.12 8.55 -7.78
N ASN A 43 -4.90 9.44 -7.18
CA ASN A 43 -6.23 9.82 -7.64
C ASN A 43 -7.12 8.62 -7.94
N PRO A 44 -7.39 7.73 -6.98
CA PRO A 44 -8.32 6.63 -7.23
C PRO A 44 -9.69 7.20 -7.59
N ASP A 45 -10.29 6.65 -8.64
CA ASP A 45 -11.66 7.01 -9.03
C ASP A 45 -12.70 6.25 -8.21
N LYS A 46 -12.33 5.07 -7.70
CA LYS A 46 -13.15 4.25 -6.80
C LYS A 46 -12.35 3.71 -5.64
N ILE A 47 -12.97 3.76 -4.47
CA ILE A 47 -12.48 3.13 -3.23
C ILE A 47 -13.59 2.27 -2.66
N TRP A 48 -13.28 1.03 -2.32
CA TRP A 48 -14.19 0.09 -1.66
C TRP A 48 -13.68 -0.22 -0.27
N ASP A 49 -14.47 0.13 0.72
CA ASP A 49 -14.28 -0.26 2.11
C ASP A 49 -15.22 -1.40 2.45
N ILE A 50 -14.68 -2.47 2.97
CA ILE A 50 -15.45 -3.65 3.39
C ILE A 50 -15.26 -3.82 4.89
N ASN A 51 -16.35 -3.82 5.62
CA ASN A 51 -16.37 -4.09 7.05
C ASN A 51 -17.51 -5.06 7.32
N LYS A 52 -17.18 -6.29 7.67
CA LYS A 52 -18.13 -7.40 7.78
C LYS A 52 -18.93 -7.56 6.47
N ASN A 53 -20.25 -7.38 6.52
CA ASN A 53 -21.14 -7.50 5.35
C ASN A 53 -21.57 -6.13 4.78
N ILE A 54 -20.96 -5.04 5.23
CA ILE A 54 -21.20 -3.69 4.69
C ILE A 54 -20.04 -3.32 3.76
N ILE A 55 -20.40 -2.97 2.53
CA ILE A 55 -19.47 -2.51 1.51
C ILE A 55 -19.81 -1.06 1.22
N THR A 56 -18.83 -0.19 1.42
CA THR A 56 -18.93 1.24 1.13
C THR A 56 -18.13 1.51 -0.13
N LEU A 57 -18.78 1.99 -1.18
CA LEU A 57 -18.12 2.52 -2.37
C LEU A 57 -18.04 4.03 -2.26
N THR A 58 -16.83 4.57 -2.32
CA THR A 58 -16.57 6.01 -2.51
C THR A 58 -16.20 6.26 -3.96
N GLU A 59 -17.00 7.06 -4.66
CA GLU A 59 -16.80 7.45 -6.05
C GLU A 59 -17.15 8.94 -6.20
N PHE A 60 -16.24 9.74 -6.80
CA PHE A 60 -16.38 11.21 -6.95
C PHE A 60 -16.74 11.92 -5.63
N GLY A 61 -16.18 11.46 -4.51
CA GLY A 61 -16.44 12.01 -3.18
C GLY A 61 -17.82 11.66 -2.58
N LYS A 62 -18.61 10.84 -3.26
CA LYS A 62 -19.91 10.33 -2.77
C LYS A 62 -19.76 8.90 -2.26
N GLU A 63 -20.38 8.61 -1.15
CA GLU A 63 -20.43 7.27 -0.58
C GLU A 63 -21.77 6.61 -0.84
N THR A 64 -21.73 5.35 -1.25
CA THR A 64 -22.88 4.45 -1.33
C THR A 64 -22.59 3.19 -0.54
N LYS A 65 -23.57 2.72 0.22
CA LYS A 65 -23.42 1.53 1.07
C LYS A 65 -24.37 0.44 0.60
N VAL A 66 -23.84 -0.78 0.55
CA VAL A 66 -24.59 -1.98 0.20
C VAL A 66 -24.26 -3.10 1.18
N LYS A 67 -25.29 -3.89 1.54
CA LYS A 67 -25.10 -5.10 2.34
C LYS A 67 -24.95 -6.28 1.39
N ALA A 68 -23.80 -6.95 1.44
CA ALA A 68 -23.49 -8.10 0.60
C ALA A 68 -22.50 -9.05 1.28
N ASP A 69 -22.40 -10.26 0.74
CA ASP A 69 -21.33 -11.20 1.12
C ASP A 69 -19.98 -10.65 0.66
N PRO A 70 -19.01 -10.44 1.57
CA PRO A 70 -17.74 -9.80 1.25
C PRO A 70 -16.90 -10.60 0.26
N LEU A 71 -16.84 -11.93 0.39
CA LEU A 71 -16.04 -12.78 -0.49
C LEU A 71 -16.60 -12.83 -1.90
N LYS A 72 -17.93 -12.95 -2.04
CA LYS A 72 -18.60 -12.91 -3.34
C LYS A 72 -18.40 -11.55 -4.01
N PHE A 73 -18.48 -10.47 -3.24
CA PHE A 73 -18.24 -9.13 -3.75
C PHE A 73 -16.82 -8.94 -4.25
N ILE A 74 -15.82 -9.34 -3.46
CA ILE A 74 -14.39 -9.26 -3.84
C ILE A 74 -14.13 -10.07 -5.10
N ASN A 75 -14.64 -11.31 -5.17
CA ASN A 75 -14.50 -12.15 -6.35
C ASN A 75 -15.13 -11.50 -7.60
N LYS A 76 -16.32 -10.93 -7.46
CA LYS A 76 -16.97 -10.19 -8.54
C LYS A 76 -16.11 -9.00 -8.97
N LEU A 77 -15.66 -8.17 -8.03
CA LEU A 77 -14.82 -7.00 -8.30
C LEU A 77 -13.55 -7.37 -9.07
N ILE A 78 -12.85 -8.44 -8.66
CA ILE A 78 -11.64 -8.93 -9.34
C ILE A 78 -11.96 -9.44 -10.74
N ASN A 79 -13.08 -10.16 -10.90
CA ASN A 79 -13.49 -10.68 -12.22
C ASN A 79 -13.92 -9.58 -13.17
N ASP A 80 -14.59 -8.55 -12.67
CA ASP A 80 -15.01 -7.39 -13.46
C ASP A 80 -13.82 -6.49 -13.84
N PHE A 81 -12.72 -6.54 -13.05
CA PHE A 81 -11.49 -5.79 -13.30
C PHE A 81 -10.59 -6.51 -14.29
N LYS A 82 -11.05 -6.70 -15.54
CA LYS A 82 -10.28 -7.32 -16.63
C LYS A 82 -9.84 -6.25 -17.61
N ILE A 83 -8.57 -5.85 -17.57
CA ILE A 83 -8.00 -4.86 -18.47
C ILE A 83 -6.88 -5.49 -19.30
N LYS A 84 -6.94 -5.30 -20.61
CA LYS A 84 -5.86 -5.71 -21.53
C LYS A 84 -4.78 -4.62 -21.52
N ILE A 85 -3.66 -4.91 -20.89
CA ILE A 85 -2.52 -3.99 -20.85
C ILE A 85 -1.73 -4.09 -22.15
N PRO A 86 -1.44 -2.94 -22.82
CA PRO A 86 -0.58 -2.92 -24.00
C PRO A 86 0.81 -3.50 -23.72
N LYS A 87 1.38 -4.26 -24.66
CA LYS A 87 2.70 -4.93 -24.50
C LYS A 87 3.86 -3.97 -24.21
N GLN A 88 3.72 -2.70 -24.60
CA GLN A 88 4.72 -1.65 -24.38
C GLN A 88 4.77 -1.13 -22.96
N LEU A 89 3.72 -1.36 -22.18
CA LEU A 89 3.60 -0.91 -20.79
C LEU A 89 4.00 -2.01 -19.81
N PRO A 90 4.45 -1.65 -18.60
CA PRO A 90 4.61 -2.61 -17.51
C PRO A 90 3.29 -3.31 -17.19
N SER A 91 3.35 -4.58 -16.79
CA SER A 91 2.14 -5.39 -16.48
C SER A 91 1.27 -4.81 -15.36
N MET A 92 1.84 -3.95 -14.51
CA MET A 92 1.16 -3.24 -13.44
C MET A 92 0.61 -1.85 -13.88
N ALA A 93 0.50 -1.59 -15.18
CA ALA A 93 -0.03 -0.32 -15.70
C ALA A 93 -1.50 -0.05 -15.34
N SER A 94 -2.22 -1.07 -14.89
CA SER A 94 -3.52 -0.96 -14.25
C SER A 94 -3.65 -2.01 -13.16
N MET A 95 -4.26 -1.65 -12.03
CA MET A 95 -4.36 -2.53 -10.86
C MET A 95 -5.50 -2.14 -9.93
N LEU A 96 -5.99 -3.10 -9.17
CA LEU A 96 -6.64 -2.88 -7.89
C LEU A 96 -5.58 -2.99 -6.80
N VAL A 97 -5.59 -2.09 -5.84
CA VAL A 97 -4.58 -2.02 -4.79
C VAL A 97 -5.20 -1.68 -3.45
N GLY A 98 -4.64 -2.22 -2.38
CA GLY A 98 -5.12 -1.95 -1.04
C GLY A 98 -4.58 -2.95 -0.03
N TYR A 99 -5.33 -3.15 1.05
CA TYR A 99 -4.97 -4.11 2.09
C TYR A 99 -6.16 -5.00 2.47
N PHE A 100 -5.80 -6.16 2.95
CA PHE A 100 -6.66 -7.10 3.64
C PHE A 100 -6.15 -7.22 5.07
N SER A 101 -6.99 -6.91 6.08
CA SER A 101 -6.62 -7.08 7.48
C SER A 101 -6.54 -8.57 7.84
N TYR A 102 -5.95 -8.88 8.98
CA TYR A 102 -5.97 -10.24 9.51
C TYR A 102 -7.39 -10.77 9.71
N ASP A 103 -8.32 -9.89 10.09
CA ASP A 103 -9.70 -10.25 10.41
C ASP A 103 -10.54 -10.69 9.19
N VAL A 104 -10.03 -10.53 7.96
CA VAL A 104 -10.64 -11.12 6.76
C VAL A 104 -10.75 -12.66 6.86
N ILE A 105 -9.88 -13.31 7.65
CA ILE A 105 -10.01 -14.74 7.93
C ILE A 105 -11.36 -15.11 8.52
N ARG A 106 -12.04 -14.18 9.22
CA ARG A 106 -13.38 -14.38 9.80
C ARG A 106 -14.49 -14.47 8.76
N TYR A 107 -14.22 -14.09 7.53
CA TYR A 107 -15.13 -14.32 6.40
C TYR A 107 -15.09 -15.75 5.89
N ILE A 108 -14.03 -16.51 6.25
CA ILE A 108 -13.76 -17.87 5.81
C ILE A 108 -13.90 -18.85 6.96
N GLU A 109 -13.30 -18.53 8.12
CA GLU A 109 -13.15 -19.42 9.26
C GLU A 109 -13.89 -18.88 10.50
N LYS A 110 -14.43 -19.81 11.30
CA LYS A 110 -15.02 -19.48 12.60
C LYS A 110 -13.92 -19.49 13.67
N ILE A 111 -13.34 -18.34 13.95
CA ILE A 111 -12.35 -18.16 15.00
C ILE A 111 -12.89 -17.25 16.12
N PRO A 112 -12.40 -17.37 17.39
CA PRO A 112 -12.84 -16.54 18.49
C PRO A 112 -12.60 -15.04 18.22
N ASN A 113 -13.59 -14.20 18.53
CA ASN A 113 -13.49 -12.75 18.42
C ASN A 113 -13.23 -12.13 19.81
N SER A 114 -12.05 -12.40 20.38
CA SER A 114 -11.67 -11.99 21.72
C SER A 114 -10.89 -10.66 21.78
N CYS A 115 -10.43 -10.17 20.63
CA CYS A 115 -9.67 -8.92 20.55
C CYS A 115 -10.60 -7.72 20.41
N LYS A 116 -10.27 -6.63 21.12
CA LYS A 116 -11.00 -5.37 20.99
C LYS A 116 -10.56 -4.68 19.70
N ASP A 117 -11.51 -4.30 18.88
CA ASP A 117 -11.28 -3.38 17.77
C ASP A 117 -11.34 -1.94 18.31
N ASP A 118 -10.19 -1.29 18.34
CA ASP A 118 -10.04 0.10 18.81
C ASP A 118 -9.45 1.01 17.71
N LEU A 119 -9.20 0.48 16.53
CA LEU A 119 -8.70 1.25 15.39
C LEU A 119 -9.84 1.72 14.47
N ASN A 120 -10.95 0.98 14.42
CA ASN A 120 -12.14 1.28 13.59
C ASN A 120 -11.78 1.49 12.10
N ILE A 121 -10.81 0.72 11.58
CA ILE A 121 -10.46 0.73 10.16
C ILE A 121 -11.18 -0.41 9.44
N PRO A 122 -11.46 -0.28 8.12
CA PRO A 122 -12.08 -1.36 7.35
C PRO A 122 -11.29 -2.67 7.40
N ASP A 123 -11.97 -3.81 7.33
CA ASP A 123 -11.32 -5.11 7.19
C ASP A 123 -10.58 -5.23 5.85
N VAL A 124 -11.14 -4.62 4.81
CA VAL A 124 -10.54 -4.50 3.49
C VAL A 124 -10.74 -3.10 2.96
N ARG A 125 -9.69 -2.49 2.43
CA ARG A 125 -9.79 -1.31 1.58
C ARG A 125 -9.10 -1.58 0.27
N LEU A 126 -9.86 -1.50 -0.82
CA LEU A 126 -9.34 -1.58 -2.18
C LEU A 126 -9.58 -0.27 -2.90
N SER A 127 -8.64 0.14 -3.72
CA SER A 127 -8.76 1.32 -4.56
C SER A 127 -8.38 1.02 -6.00
N ARG A 128 -8.96 1.79 -6.91
CA ARG A 128 -8.68 1.74 -8.34
C ARG A 128 -7.96 3.03 -8.74
N PRO A 129 -6.61 3.04 -8.74
CA PRO A 129 -5.83 4.24 -9.05
C PRO A 129 -6.04 4.65 -10.51
N LYS A 130 -6.44 5.91 -10.71
CA LYS A 130 -6.56 6.49 -12.05
C LYS A 130 -5.19 6.80 -12.64
N ASN A 131 -4.28 7.35 -11.82
CA ASN A 131 -2.95 7.72 -12.26
C ASN A 131 -1.90 6.81 -11.63
N LEU A 132 -0.95 6.36 -12.44
CA LEU A 132 0.21 5.60 -12.00
C LEU A 132 1.50 6.25 -12.49
N VAL A 133 2.46 6.38 -11.59
CA VAL A 133 3.85 6.75 -11.92
C VAL A 133 4.70 5.52 -11.65
N ILE A 134 5.27 4.94 -12.70
CA ILE A 134 6.07 3.73 -12.61
C ILE A 134 7.49 4.04 -13.05
N TYR A 135 8.46 3.86 -12.16
CA TYR A 135 9.87 3.95 -12.49
C TYR A 135 10.43 2.54 -12.72
N ASP A 136 10.93 2.29 -13.93
CA ASP A 136 11.66 1.07 -14.28
C ASP A 136 13.14 1.28 -13.96
N ASN A 137 13.60 0.72 -12.84
CA ASN A 137 14.99 0.82 -12.38
C ASN A 137 15.99 0.22 -13.33
N LEU A 138 15.60 -0.80 -14.10
CA LEU A 138 16.46 -1.47 -15.09
C LEU A 138 16.64 -0.61 -16.35
N LYS A 139 15.51 -0.09 -16.88
CA LYS A 139 15.51 0.71 -18.11
C LYS A 139 15.76 2.19 -17.87
N LYS A 140 15.85 2.64 -16.60
CA LYS A 140 15.95 4.05 -16.21
C LYS A 140 14.87 4.92 -16.86
N LYS A 141 13.64 4.41 -16.84
CA LYS A 141 12.52 5.03 -17.54
C LYS A 141 11.34 5.25 -16.59
N ILE A 142 10.74 6.45 -16.67
CA ILE A 142 9.49 6.75 -15.98
C ILE A 142 8.33 6.60 -16.97
N TYR A 143 7.29 5.92 -16.53
CA TYR A 143 6.00 5.86 -17.18
C TYR A 143 5.02 6.67 -16.32
N TYR A 144 4.36 7.63 -16.93
CA TYR A 144 3.16 8.23 -16.37
C TYR A 144 1.96 7.67 -17.12
N ILE A 145 1.02 7.09 -16.40
CA ILE A 145 -0.11 6.36 -16.96
C ILE A 145 -1.37 6.95 -16.36
N GLU A 146 -2.31 7.33 -17.19
CA GLU A 146 -3.67 7.61 -16.78
C GLU A 146 -4.59 6.51 -17.31
N ASN A 147 -5.24 5.81 -16.40
CA ASN A 147 -6.20 4.76 -16.72
C ASN A 147 -7.56 5.39 -16.99
N VAL A 148 -8.11 5.08 -18.14
CA VAL A 148 -9.50 5.40 -18.51
C VAL A 148 -10.30 4.10 -18.46
N TYR A 149 -11.16 4.00 -17.48
CA TYR A 149 -11.99 2.82 -17.29
C TYR A 149 -13.29 2.93 -18.13
N ALA A 150 -13.90 1.79 -18.49
CA ALA A 150 -15.08 1.74 -19.36
C ALA A 150 -16.29 2.53 -18.82
N ASP A 151 -16.36 2.69 -17.52
CA ASP A 151 -17.38 3.49 -16.83
C ASP A 151 -17.05 4.99 -16.76
N THR A 152 -15.87 5.40 -17.27
CA THR A 152 -15.43 6.81 -17.32
C THR A 152 -15.90 7.45 -18.63
N LYS A 153 -16.73 8.50 -18.54
CA LYS A 153 -17.16 9.26 -19.72
C LYS A 153 -16.11 10.30 -20.09
N ILE A 154 -15.45 10.11 -21.23
CA ILE A 154 -14.56 11.13 -21.83
C ILE A 154 -15.33 11.80 -22.98
N LYS A 155 -15.52 13.11 -22.87
CA LYS A 155 -16.23 13.88 -23.90
C LYS A 155 -15.37 14.13 -25.14
N ASN A 156 -14.10 14.43 -24.93
CA ASN A 156 -13.12 14.71 -25.99
C ASN A 156 -11.79 14.07 -25.66
N TYR A 157 -11.34 13.09 -26.45
CA TYR A 157 -10.09 12.37 -26.22
C TYR A 157 -8.84 13.22 -26.50
N GLU A 158 -8.88 14.15 -27.43
CA GLU A 158 -7.75 15.03 -27.76
C GLU A 158 -7.46 16.01 -26.61
N GLU A 159 -8.49 16.69 -26.13
CA GLU A 159 -8.38 17.59 -24.96
C GLU A 159 -7.92 16.82 -23.71
N HIS A 160 -8.42 15.60 -23.52
CA HIS A 160 -8.02 14.75 -22.42
C HIS A 160 -6.54 14.36 -22.52
N TYR A 161 -6.05 14.00 -23.71
CA TYR A 161 -4.66 13.69 -23.98
C TYR A 161 -3.74 14.92 -23.75
N GLU A 162 -4.14 16.09 -24.21
CA GLU A 162 -3.40 17.33 -23.94
C GLU A 162 -3.32 17.64 -22.44
N SER A 163 -4.41 17.44 -21.70
CA SER A 163 -4.43 17.60 -20.25
C SER A 163 -3.43 16.66 -19.56
N ILE A 164 -3.35 15.39 -20.01
CA ILE A 164 -2.36 14.43 -19.51
C ILE A 164 -0.94 14.89 -19.80
N ASN A 165 -0.68 15.37 -21.02
CA ASN A 165 0.63 15.88 -21.41
C ASN A 165 1.05 17.12 -20.60
N LYS A 166 0.13 18.05 -20.35
CA LYS A 166 0.38 19.20 -19.48
C LYS A 166 0.76 18.77 -18.08
N LYS A 167 -0.01 17.86 -17.47
CA LYS A 167 0.30 17.27 -16.15
C LYS A 167 1.68 16.58 -16.15
N PHE A 168 1.96 15.78 -17.15
CA PHE A 168 3.25 15.10 -17.28
C PHE A 168 4.42 16.08 -17.38
N ASN A 169 4.26 17.18 -18.12
CA ASN A 169 5.31 18.21 -18.25
C ASN A 169 5.57 18.93 -16.92
N LEU A 170 4.54 19.19 -16.11
CA LEU A 170 4.70 19.73 -14.75
C LEU A 170 5.51 18.79 -13.85
N TYR A 171 5.52 17.49 -14.16
CA TYR A 171 6.24 16.48 -13.41
C TYR A 171 7.65 16.19 -13.94
N LYS A 172 8.06 16.76 -15.07
CA LYS A 172 9.41 16.53 -15.64
C LYS A 172 10.54 17.14 -14.79
N ASP A 173 10.27 18.21 -14.03
CA ASP A 173 11.26 18.86 -13.17
C ASP A 173 11.52 18.10 -11.85
N PHE A 174 11.73 16.80 -11.98
CA PHE A 174 12.01 15.92 -10.82
C PHE A 174 13.35 16.16 -10.15
N GLU A 175 14.29 16.84 -10.83
CA GLU A 175 15.69 16.94 -10.42
C GLU A 175 15.92 17.96 -9.30
N ASN A 176 15.01 18.92 -9.09
CA ASN A 176 15.22 20.07 -8.21
C ASN A 176 14.50 20.01 -6.86
N ILE A 177 13.95 18.86 -6.46
CA ILE A 177 13.20 18.77 -5.20
C ILE A 177 14.12 18.41 -4.06
N LYS A 178 14.34 19.37 -3.17
CA LYS A 178 14.92 19.12 -1.85
C LYS A 178 13.90 18.36 -1.01
N LEU A 179 14.15 17.08 -0.76
CA LEU A 179 13.46 16.35 0.30
C LEU A 179 13.82 16.98 1.64
N PRO A 180 12.90 16.97 2.63
CA PRO A 180 13.21 17.37 3.98
C PRO A 180 14.47 16.65 4.47
N ASP A 181 15.36 17.39 5.14
CA ASP A 181 16.62 16.89 5.66
C ASP A 181 16.48 15.62 6.47
N GLN A 182 17.57 14.85 6.56
CA GLN A 182 17.60 13.53 7.16
C GLN A 182 17.02 13.56 8.58
N PHE A 183 15.91 12.86 8.74
CA PHE A 183 15.29 12.68 10.03
C PHE A 183 16.16 11.74 10.89
N THR A 184 16.73 12.30 11.97
CA THR A 184 17.38 11.51 13.03
C THR A 184 16.35 11.25 14.14
N PHE A 185 15.92 10.02 14.26
CA PHE A 185 15.04 9.62 15.33
C PHE A 185 15.86 9.10 16.52
N LYS A 186 15.83 9.84 17.64
CA LYS A 186 16.33 9.32 18.92
C LYS A 186 15.15 8.73 19.70
N PRO A 187 15.05 7.41 19.84
CA PRO A 187 13.94 6.78 20.54
C PRO A 187 14.00 7.08 22.02
N ASN A 188 12.99 7.75 22.57
CA ASN A 188 12.76 7.77 24.00
C ASN A 188 11.89 6.56 24.36
N LYS A 189 12.48 5.53 24.94
CA LYS A 189 11.82 4.25 25.27
C LYS A 189 10.64 4.42 26.24
N ASN A 190 10.66 5.44 27.10
CA ASN A 190 9.62 5.69 28.11
C ASN A 190 8.29 6.17 27.52
N LEU A 191 8.23 6.50 26.23
CA LEU A 191 7.03 6.97 25.54
C LEU A 191 6.34 5.87 24.72
N ILE A 192 6.83 4.63 24.79
CA ILE A 192 6.29 3.50 24.04
C ILE A 192 5.37 2.71 24.96
N LYS A 193 4.10 2.60 24.57
CA LYS A 193 3.13 1.71 25.22
C LYS A 193 3.08 0.38 24.47
N SER A 194 2.94 -0.72 25.21
CA SER A 194 2.72 -2.04 24.63
C SER A 194 1.39 -2.61 25.13
N ASN A 195 0.67 -3.32 24.25
CA ASN A 195 -0.54 -4.05 24.62
C ASN A 195 -0.25 -5.35 25.39
N THR A 196 1.01 -5.76 25.50
CA THR A 196 1.43 -7.00 26.14
C THR A 196 2.69 -6.72 27.00
N THR A 197 2.68 -7.18 28.27
CA THR A 197 3.85 -7.07 29.12
C THR A 197 4.97 -8.03 28.66
N LYS A 198 6.21 -7.70 29.04
CA LYS A 198 7.38 -8.54 28.70
C LYS A 198 7.22 -10.01 29.18
N ASP A 199 6.74 -10.18 30.43
CA ASP A 199 6.58 -11.52 31.00
C ASP A 199 5.45 -12.31 30.36
N LYS A 200 4.33 -11.62 30.04
CA LYS A 200 3.25 -12.22 29.26
C LYS A 200 3.74 -12.67 27.88
N PHE A 201 4.53 -11.85 27.17
CA PHE A 201 5.06 -12.20 25.86
C PHE A 201 6.02 -13.39 25.95
N LYS A 202 6.89 -13.44 26.98
CA LYS A 202 7.76 -14.60 27.24
C LYS A 202 6.94 -15.88 27.49
N SER A 203 5.82 -15.78 28.22
CA SER A 203 4.95 -16.95 28.47
C SER A 203 4.30 -17.46 27.20
N LEU A 204 3.89 -16.55 26.27
CA LEU A 204 3.37 -16.90 24.97
C LEU A 204 4.42 -17.63 24.11
N ILE A 205 5.69 -17.18 24.16
CA ILE A 205 6.80 -17.87 23.46
C ILE A 205 6.97 -19.28 23.98
N LYS A 206 6.98 -19.50 25.31
CA LYS A 206 7.08 -20.83 25.90
C LYS A 206 5.96 -21.74 25.44
N LYS A 207 4.71 -21.22 25.47
CA LYS A 207 3.54 -21.96 25.00
C LYS A 207 3.62 -22.30 23.51
N ALA A 208 4.07 -21.37 22.68
CA ALA A 208 4.27 -21.59 21.24
C ALA A 208 5.28 -22.72 20.98
N LYS A 209 6.42 -22.73 21.71
CA LYS A 209 7.42 -23.81 21.63
C LYS A 209 6.83 -25.18 21.99
N THR A 210 6.00 -25.25 23.03
CA THR A 210 5.32 -26.51 23.42
C THR A 210 4.39 -27.02 22.28
N TYR A 211 3.69 -26.16 21.56
CA TYR A 211 2.90 -26.58 20.39
C TYR A 211 3.77 -27.11 19.25
N ILE A 212 4.93 -26.47 19.01
CA ILE A 212 5.88 -26.97 18.00
C ILE A 212 6.44 -28.35 18.41
N GLU A 213 6.86 -28.51 19.66
CA GLU A 213 7.39 -29.77 20.21
C GLU A 213 6.37 -30.92 20.13
N LYS A 214 5.09 -30.63 20.31
CA LYS A 214 4.00 -31.60 20.17
C LYS A 214 3.60 -31.90 18.73
N GLY A 215 4.11 -31.17 17.76
CA GLY A 215 3.75 -31.31 16.36
C GLY A 215 2.41 -30.67 15.97
N ASP A 216 1.81 -29.85 16.86
CA ASP A 216 0.56 -29.17 16.59
C ASP A 216 0.71 -28.08 15.51
N VAL A 217 1.90 -27.45 15.41
CA VAL A 217 2.25 -26.44 14.42
C VAL A 217 3.74 -26.55 14.05
N PHE A 218 4.09 -26.24 12.81
CA PHE A 218 5.51 -26.13 12.38
C PHE A 218 6.09 -24.77 12.70
N GLN A 219 5.27 -23.73 12.56
CA GLN A 219 5.64 -22.35 12.75
C GLN A 219 4.44 -21.56 13.30
N VAL A 220 4.71 -20.62 14.19
CA VAL A 220 3.71 -19.67 14.66
C VAL A 220 4.34 -18.29 14.83
N VAL A 221 3.66 -17.24 14.35
CA VAL A 221 4.08 -15.86 14.53
C VAL A 221 3.30 -15.24 15.67
N LEU A 222 3.99 -14.80 16.72
CA LEU A 222 3.41 -14.09 17.84
C LEU A 222 3.39 -12.60 17.53
N SER A 223 2.24 -11.97 17.75
CA SER A 223 2.04 -10.54 17.47
C SER A 223 2.04 -9.72 18.75
N GLN A 224 2.57 -8.51 18.66
CA GLN A 224 2.56 -7.51 19.73
C GLN A 224 2.39 -6.12 19.12
N ARG A 225 1.57 -5.25 19.75
CA ARG A 225 1.37 -3.87 19.32
C ARG A 225 2.10 -2.91 20.25
N PHE A 226 2.87 -2.02 19.64
CA PHE A 226 3.47 -0.88 20.30
C PHE A 226 2.81 0.41 19.80
N GLU A 227 2.58 1.33 20.72
CA GLU A 227 1.97 2.63 20.43
C GLU A 227 2.89 3.77 20.86
N ARG A 228 2.94 4.79 20.04
CA ARG A 228 3.71 5.98 20.31
C ARG A 228 3.11 7.21 19.61
N LYS A 229 3.06 8.35 20.33
CA LYS A 229 2.79 9.64 19.67
C LYS A 229 3.98 10.08 18.86
N ILE A 230 3.75 10.55 17.66
CA ILE A 230 4.77 10.97 16.70
C ILE A 230 4.41 12.34 16.14
N ASN A 231 5.38 13.27 16.13
CA ASN A 231 5.23 14.63 15.58
C ASN A 231 5.88 14.74 14.20
N LYS A 232 5.74 13.71 13.38
CA LYS A 232 6.35 13.63 12.06
C LYS A 232 5.32 13.22 11.01
N LYS A 233 5.54 13.68 9.79
CA LYS A 233 4.70 13.25 8.67
C LYS A 233 4.91 11.76 8.41
N PRO A 234 3.86 10.99 8.11
CA PRO A 234 3.99 9.54 7.87
C PRO A 234 5.02 9.17 6.80
N ILE A 235 5.16 9.98 5.75
CA ILE A 235 6.16 9.76 4.70
C ILE A 235 7.61 9.90 5.20
N GLU A 236 7.86 10.72 6.22
CA GLU A 236 9.19 10.83 6.85
C GLU A 236 9.51 9.54 7.62
N ILE A 237 8.50 8.96 8.29
CA ILE A 237 8.62 7.68 9.00
C ILE A 237 8.89 6.57 8.00
N TYR A 238 8.16 6.55 6.87
CA TYR A 238 8.40 5.60 5.78
C TYR A 238 9.84 5.71 5.26
N ASN A 239 10.32 6.92 4.99
CA ASN A 239 11.69 7.14 4.50
C ASN A 239 12.74 6.70 5.52
N TYR A 240 12.48 6.89 6.82
CA TYR A 240 13.35 6.35 7.88
C TYR A 240 13.33 4.82 7.90
N LEU A 241 12.14 4.20 7.84
CA LEU A 241 11.99 2.74 7.81
C LEU A 241 12.71 2.15 6.58
N ARG A 242 12.56 2.77 5.43
CA ARG A 242 13.22 2.40 4.18
C ARG A 242 14.74 2.35 4.29
N LYS A 243 15.33 3.24 5.09
CA LYS A 243 16.79 3.29 5.33
C LYS A 243 17.23 2.34 6.44
N SER A 244 16.45 2.24 7.52
CA SER A 244 16.83 1.47 8.72
C SER A 244 16.50 -0.01 8.62
N ASN A 245 15.44 -0.37 7.90
CA ASN A 245 14.98 -1.75 7.73
C ASN A 245 14.46 -1.98 6.31
N PRO A 246 15.35 -1.88 5.30
CA PRO A 246 14.97 -2.12 3.91
C PRO A 246 14.52 -3.56 3.69
N SER A 247 13.54 -3.76 2.80
CA SER A 247 13.03 -5.09 2.47
C SER A 247 12.60 -5.20 1.00
N PRO A 248 12.44 -6.43 0.48
CA PRO A 248 11.91 -6.65 -0.86
C PRO A 248 10.50 -6.10 -1.09
N PHE A 249 9.72 -5.92 -0.04
CA PHE A 249 8.33 -5.46 -0.11
C PHE A 249 8.11 -4.27 0.83
N MET A 250 8.57 -3.11 0.39
CA MET A 250 8.29 -1.85 1.07
C MET A 250 6.99 -1.26 0.52
N PHE A 251 6.14 -0.76 1.42
CA PHE A 251 4.89 -0.12 1.04
C PHE A 251 4.56 1.07 1.94
N TYR A 252 3.86 2.03 1.36
CA TYR A 252 3.25 3.15 2.07
C TYR A 252 1.92 3.47 1.41
N PHE A 253 0.85 3.52 2.20
CA PHE A 253 -0.47 3.98 1.81
C PHE A 253 -0.80 5.27 2.57
N ASN A 254 -1.12 6.32 1.84
CA ASN A 254 -1.59 7.59 2.36
C ASN A 254 -3.10 7.69 2.18
N TYR A 255 -3.86 7.06 3.05
CA TYR A 255 -5.31 7.20 3.05
C TYR A 255 -5.73 8.54 3.65
N HIS A 256 -6.99 8.94 3.40
CA HIS A 256 -7.50 10.22 3.90
C HIS A 256 -7.49 10.30 5.43
N ASP A 257 -7.81 9.22 6.08
CA ASP A 257 -8.12 9.07 7.51
C ASP A 257 -6.99 8.41 8.32
N PHE A 258 -6.15 7.60 7.68
CA PHE A 258 -5.00 6.94 8.30
C PHE A 258 -3.91 6.63 7.28
N ASN A 259 -2.76 6.15 7.77
CA ASN A 259 -1.67 5.71 6.91
C ASN A 259 -1.24 4.30 7.30
N ILE A 260 -0.89 3.49 6.30
CA ILE A 260 -0.26 2.19 6.52
C ILE A 260 1.10 2.20 5.84
N LEU A 261 2.13 1.84 6.57
CA LEU A 261 3.47 1.71 5.99
C LEU A 261 4.17 0.50 6.59
N GLY A 262 5.01 -0.14 5.80
CA GLY A 262 5.65 -1.35 6.25
C GLY A 262 6.85 -1.77 5.42
N SER A 263 7.58 -2.69 6.02
CA SER A 263 8.74 -3.37 5.48
C SER A 263 8.53 -4.87 5.66
N SER A 264 8.11 -5.57 4.61
CA SER A 264 7.83 -7.01 4.65
C SER A 264 8.93 -7.79 3.94
N PRO A 265 9.50 -8.82 4.58
CA PRO A 265 10.55 -9.64 3.97
C PRO A 265 9.99 -10.71 3.02
N GLU A 266 8.71 -11.07 3.14
CA GLU A 266 8.14 -12.26 2.52
C GLU A 266 6.78 -12.01 1.87
N ILE A 267 6.49 -12.77 0.83
CA ILE A 267 5.20 -12.81 0.14
C ILE A 267 4.30 -13.80 0.87
N LEU A 268 3.07 -13.37 1.21
CA LEU A 268 2.07 -14.29 1.75
C LEU A 268 1.58 -15.26 0.67
N VAL A 269 1.15 -14.73 -0.46
CA VAL A 269 0.62 -15.54 -1.59
C VAL A 269 0.93 -14.83 -2.91
N ARG A 270 1.24 -15.60 -3.94
CA ARG A 270 1.41 -15.08 -5.30
C ARG A 270 0.77 -16.04 -6.31
N LEU A 271 -0.10 -15.50 -7.17
CA LEU A 271 -0.62 -16.20 -8.34
C LEU A 271 0.01 -15.62 -9.60
N ARG A 272 0.51 -16.47 -10.51
CA ARG A 272 1.05 -16.07 -11.82
C ARG A 272 0.50 -17.01 -12.89
N LYS A 273 -0.09 -16.42 -13.94
CA LYS A 273 -0.60 -17.13 -15.13
C LYS A 273 -1.58 -18.27 -14.82
N GLY A 274 -2.44 -18.06 -13.85
CA GLY A 274 -3.50 -19.02 -13.48
C GLY A 274 -3.01 -20.15 -12.63
#